data_6cb12bb38c376e606f5649fb47eec26e
#
_entry.id   6cb12bb38c376e606f5649fb47eec26e
#
_cell.length_a   1.000
_cell.length_b   1.000
_cell.length_c   1.000
_cell.angle_alpha   90.00
_cell.angle_beta   90.00
_cell.angle_gamma   90.00
#
_symmetry.space_group_name_H-M   'P 1'
#
loop_
_entity.id
_entity.type
_entity.pdbx_description
1 polymer ?
#
loop_
_entity_poly.entity_id
_entity_poly.type
_entity_poly.pdbx_seq_one_letter_code
_entity_poly.pdbx_strand_id
1 'polypeptide(L)'
;MRYKGSWPAWRRPLGRFSFSVTVYFFSSPAWLITGLSSSLLLLSCSAPAQPSGATSTSHPVIGPDSTVVVAAGPQYDRGGIHRFFWGTHYRDLWKLPVRVPVFNLRTAVPGGLTPIKEGGSFQTKNLRLVDRKGREYVLRSVDKDATRALPEGLREGPIGRIMKDQTSVIHPYGAYIAAPLATAAGLYHTNPRLVYVADDPALGEFREEFGYALYLFEERPEGDQTTVASFGRSALVESSRKVFTNLLASSRYQVDARQYLRNRLFDMWLGDWSRREDQWRWASFPAQAGGTTYRAIPRDRDHAFFKFDDGLLTHMIGWVKTNYQSFHEKIRLADVEGLNRAALPMDKSLLAYLTREDFRQVADSLTVALSDDVIARALAVWPPEVRELSQAEFTRKLRARRAQLPAVANRFYELLARDIELPGTDEAERFVVESAGPDAVRVQLLRRTPQGDTLLHQRTFSAPETRSIKLFGLGGNDAFELRGEPTGRIRLSIYDGSGQDLIEASPAPLKRPASRLTIYESGDGNTLRVGKFKTEAYQPQAQEFDAAGWLLRHRLY
;
A
#
# COMPACT_ATOMS: atom_id res chain seq x y z
N MET A 1 -30.59 23.53 -37.44
CA MET A 1 -29.97 24.72 -36.83
C MET A 1 -28.70 24.30 -36.10
N ARG A 2 -27.54 24.68 -36.63
CA ARG A 2 -26.21 24.37 -36.07
C ARG A 2 -25.81 25.51 -35.14
N TYR A 3 -25.50 25.24 -33.88
CA TYR A 3 -24.83 26.21 -33.00
C TYR A 3 -23.35 25.83 -32.91
N LYS A 4 -22.52 26.72 -33.48
CA LYS A 4 -21.07 26.77 -33.27
C LYS A 4 -20.81 27.66 -32.05
N GLY A 5 -20.28 27.13 -30.98
CA GLY A 5 -19.73 27.87 -29.85
C GLY A 5 -18.21 27.77 -29.86
N SER A 6 -17.53 28.85 -30.09
CA SER A 6 -16.07 28.99 -30.10
C SER A 6 -15.53 29.17 -28.69
N TRP A 7 -14.52 28.40 -28.33
CA TRP A 7 -13.74 28.55 -27.09
C TRP A 7 -12.60 29.55 -27.33
N PRO A 8 -12.30 30.47 -26.42
CA PRO A 8 -11.12 31.33 -26.53
C PRO A 8 -9.84 30.60 -26.14
N ALA A 9 -8.86 30.66 -27.01
CA ALA A 9 -7.51 30.17 -26.80
C ALA A 9 -6.74 31.09 -25.84
N TRP A 10 -6.40 30.59 -24.65
CA TRP A 10 -5.42 31.22 -23.77
C TRP A 10 -4.02 30.68 -24.08
N ARG A 11 -3.25 31.43 -24.87
CA ARG A 11 -1.80 31.26 -24.97
C ARG A 11 -1.17 31.84 -23.71
N ARG A 12 -0.48 31.02 -22.93
CA ARG A 12 0.52 31.46 -21.94
C ARG A 12 1.92 31.03 -22.39
N PRO A 13 2.94 31.87 -22.17
CA PRO A 13 4.30 31.61 -22.64
C PRO A 13 4.96 30.49 -21.79
N LEU A 14 5.75 29.65 -22.47
CA LEU A 14 6.61 28.63 -21.88
C LEU A 14 7.71 29.29 -21.05
N GLY A 15 7.50 29.38 -19.74
CA GLY A 15 8.55 29.63 -18.78
C GLY A 15 9.34 28.33 -18.56
N ARG A 16 10.65 28.40 -18.72
CA ARG A 16 11.59 27.32 -18.37
C ARG A 16 11.48 27.04 -16.86
N PHE A 17 10.84 25.94 -16.50
CA PHE A 17 10.93 25.43 -15.13
C PHE A 17 12.20 24.61 -15.00
N SER A 18 13.18 25.18 -14.30
CA SER A 18 14.34 24.47 -13.78
C SER A 18 13.86 23.64 -12.59
N PHE A 19 13.82 22.33 -12.71
CA PHE A 19 13.57 21.43 -11.58
C PHE A 19 14.85 21.35 -10.74
N SER A 20 14.93 22.16 -9.70
CA SER A 20 15.89 21.94 -8.62
C SER A 20 15.35 20.85 -7.70
N VAL A 21 15.88 19.64 -7.84
CA VAL A 21 15.68 18.57 -6.85
C VAL A 21 16.47 18.93 -5.61
N THR A 22 15.81 19.57 -4.65
CA THR A 22 16.42 19.82 -3.32
C THR A 22 16.35 18.53 -2.53
N VAL A 23 17.45 17.81 -2.50
CA VAL A 23 17.66 16.69 -1.58
C VAL A 23 17.93 17.29 -0.20
N TYR A 24 16.96 17.24 0.70
CA TYR A 24 17.16 17.59 2.10
C TYR A 24 18.09 16.56 2.75
N PHE A 25 19.36 16.88 2.85
CA PHE A 25 20.27 16.26 3.80
C PHE A 25 20.02 16.87 5.19
N PHE A 26 19.44 16.09 6.08
CA PHE A 26 19.41 16.44 7.50
C PHE A 26 20.84 16.45 8.04
N SER A 27 21.24 17.58 8.59
CA SER A 27 22.49 17.81 9.27
C SER A 27 22.65 16.90 10.49
N SER A 28 23.64 16.03 10.47
CA SER A 28 24.22 15.34 11.62
C SER A 28 25.70 15.03 11.33
N PRO A 29 26.57 14.96 12.31
CA PRO A 29 27.96 15.41 12.21
C PRO A 29 28.80 14.60 11.22
N ALA A 30 29.37 15.33 10.27
CA ALA A 30 30.10 14.85 9.09
C ALA A 30 31.51 14.27 9.36
N TRP A 31 31.87 13.92 10.57
CA TRP A 31 33.27 13.58 10.90
C TRP A 31 33.60 12.09 11.01
N LEU A 32 32.64 11.22 10.85
CA LEU A 32 32.85 9.75 10.92
C LEU A 32 32.71 9.00 9.60
N ILE A 33 32.39 9.67 8.50
CA ILE A 33 32.12 9.01 7.19
C ILE A 33 33.31 9.10 6.22
N THR A 34 34.22 10.06 6.39
CA THR A 34 35.36 10.24 5.47
C THR A 34 36.47 9.21 5.63
N GLY A 35 36.56 8.51 6.77
CA GLY A 35 37.55 7.45 6.98
C GLY A 35 37.20 6.09 6.39
N LEU A 36 35.92 5.79 6.22
CA LEU A 36 35.47 4.49 5.69
C LEU A 36 35.34 4.44 4.15
N SER A 37 35.22 5.60 3.50
CA SER A 37 34.99 5.64 2.04
C SER A 37 36.21 5.23 1.22
N SER A 38 37.41 5.45 1.73
CA SER A 38 38.66 5.13 1.01
C SER A 38 39.09 3.67 1.16
N SER A 39 38.67 3.00 2.23
CA SER A 39 39.00 1.58 2.48
C SER A 39 38.02 0.61 1.84
N LEU A 40 36.78 1.02 1.55
CA LEU A 40 35.77 0.19 0.89
C LEU A 40 36.01 0.02 -0.63
N LEU A 41 36.74 0.95 -1.25
CA LEU A 41 37.07 0.88 -2.69
C LEU A 41 38.13 -0.18 -3.04
N LEU A 42 38.93 -0.63 -2.06
CA LEU A 42 39.99 -1.61 -2.29
C LEU A 42 39.54 -3.08 -2.12
N LEU A 43 38.39 -3.33 -1.54
CA LEU A 43 37.83 -4.70 -1.39
C LEU A 43 36.93 -5.14 -2.55
N SER A 44 36.72 -4.29 -3.57
CA SER A 44 35.90 -4.63 -4.74
C SER A 44 36.67 -5.25 -5.92
N CYS A 45 37.97 -5.48 -5.78
CA CYS A 45 38.83 -5.90 -6.89
C CYS A 45 39.10 -7.41 -6.99
N SER A 46 38.33 -8.27 -6.35
CA SER A 46 38.39 -9.70 -6.67
C SER A 46 37.00 -10.25 -7.05
N ALA A 47 36.41 -9.67 -8.10
CA ALA A 47 35.43 -10.43 -8.87
C ALA A 47 36.23 -11.54 -9.60
N PRO A 48 35.84 -12.82 -9.50
CA PRO A 48 36.42 -13.83 -10.38
C PRO A 48 36.18 -13.37 -11.80
N ALA A 49 37.24 -13.38 -12.60
CA ALA A 49 37.15 -13.14 -14.03
C ALA A 49 36.01 -13.99 -14.58
N GLN A 50 35.03 -13.35 -15.21
CA GLN A 50 34.06 -14.11 -15.99
C GLN A 50 34.85 -14.86 -17.06
N PRO A 51 34.68 -16.18 -17.18
CA PRO A 51 35.22 -16.86 -18.34
C PRO A 51 34.56 -16.21 -19.56
N SER A 52 35.39 -15.65 -20.44
CA SER A 52 35.01 -15.21 -21.78
C SER A 52 34.76 -16.46 -22.65
N GLY A 53 33.68 -17.14 -22.34
CA GLY A 53 33.11 -18.18 -23.15
C GLY A 53 31.70 -17.74 -23.47
N ALA A 54 31.39 -17.63 -24.75
CA ALA A 54 30.02 -17.51 -25.21
C ALA A 54 29.21 -18.60 -24.53
N THR A 55 28.44 -18.21 -23.48
CA THR A 55 27.46 -19.08 -22.87
C THR A 55 26.44 -19.35 -23.98
N SER A 56 26.56 -20.51 -24.59
CA SER A 56 25.47 -21.13 -25.34
C SER A 56 24.26 -21.05 -24.39
N THR A 57 23.33 -20.14 -24.64
CA THR A 57 22.05 -20.08 -23.98
C THR A 57 21.26 -21.29 -24.44
N SER A 58 21.55 -22.46 -23.84
CA SER A 58 20.73 -23.64 -24.05
C SER A 58 19.38 -23.35 -23.39
N HIS A 59 18.39 -23.06 -24.22
CA HIS A 59 17.03 -22.92 -23.74
C HIS A 59 16.58 -24.24 -23.10
N PRO A 60 15.83 -24.19 -22.00
CA PRO A 60 15.40 -25.41 -21.33
C PRO A 60 14.53 -26.27 -22.26
N VAL A 61 14.77 -27.59 -22.22
CA VAL A 61 14.02 -28.55 -23.02
C VAL A 61 12.59 -28.64 -22.47
N ILE A 62 11.60 -28.44 -23.34
CA ILE A 62 10.18 -28.58 -23.00
C ILE A 62 9.88 -30.10 -22.89
N GLY A 63 9.40 -30.53 -21.73
CA GLY A 63 8.98 -31.89 -21.46
C GLY A 63 7.69 -32.27 -22.18
N PRO A 64 7.37 -33.59 -22.28
CA PRO A 64 6.23 -34.10 -23.01
C PRO A 64 4.88 -33.65 -22.41
N ASP A 65 4.85 -33.28 -21.13
CA ASP A 65 3.71 -32.72 -20.40
C ASP A 65 3.63 -31.18 -20.48
N SER A 66 4.34 -30.56 -21.40
CA SER A 66 4.47 -29.10 -21.55
C SER A 66 4.99 -28.42 -20.27
N THR A 67 5.93 -29.07 -19.60
CA THR A 67 6.64 -28.52 -18.44
C THR A 67 8.12 -28.32 -18.76
N VAL A 68 8.77 -27.50 -17.95
CA VAL A 68 10.21 -27.21 -18.04
C VAL A 68 10.81 -27.16 -16.64
N VAL A 69 12.07 -27.56 -16.51
CA VAL A 69 12.84 -27.42 -15.28
C VAL A 69 13.76 -26.21 -15.43
N VAL A 70 13.54 -25.17 -14.61
CA VAL A 70 14.25 -23.90 -14.73
C VAL A 70 14.41 -23.24 -13.36
N ALA A 71 15.54 -22.53 -13.15
CA ALA A 71 15.79 -21.72 -11.97
C ALA A 71 15.28 -20.29 -12.19
N ALA A 72 14.78 -19.65 -11.12
CA ALA A 72 14.24 -18.30 -11.19
C ALA A 72 15.32 -17.23 -11.47
N GLY A 73 16.55 -17.44 -10.94
CA GLY A 73 17.63 -16.47 -11.10
C GLY A 73 18.97 -17.03 -10.60
N PRO A 74 19.61 -17.93 -11.37
CA PRO A 74 20.91 -18.51 -11.01
C PRO A 74 22.03 -17.46 -10.91
N GLN A 75 21.85 -16.28 -11.52
CA GLN A 75 22.77 -15.14 -11.46
C GLN A 75 22.89 -14.54 -10.04
N TYR A 76 21.98 -14.86 -9.11
CA TYR A 76 22.03 -14.42 -7.72
C TYR A 76 22.85 -15.35 -6.81
N ASP A 77 23.38 -16.45 -7.31
CA ASP A 77 24.32 -17.27 -6.56
C ASP A 77 25.64 -16.50 -6.35
N ARG A 78 26.12 -16.48 -5.12
CA ARG A 78 27.30 -15.71 -4.70
C ARG A 78 28.14 -16.52 -3.70
N GLY A 79 29.45 -16.27 -3.73
CA GLY A 79 30.39 -16.88 -2.78
C GLY A 79 30.22 -16.39 -1.34
N GLY A 80 30.83 -17.11 -0.39
CA GLY A 80 30.67 -16.89 1.05
C GLY A 80 31.01 -15.47 1.54
N ILE A 81 32.08 -14.86 1.00
CA ILE A 81 32.48 -13.48 1.35
C ILE A 81 31.37 -12.49 0.98
N HIS A 82 30.80 -12.61 -0.23
CA HIS A 82 29.71 -11.75 -0.66
C HIS A 82 28.45 -11.96 0.22
N ARG A 83 28.10 -13.21 0.51
CA ARG A 83 26.97 -13.55 1.38
C ARG A 83 27.16 -13.00 2.81
N PHE A 84 28.39 -13.01 3.33
CA PHE A 84 28.68 -12.42 4.65
C PHE A 84 28.38 -10.92 4.71
N PHE A 85 28.77 -10.16 3.70
CA PHE A 85 28.55 -8.71 3.68
C PHE A 85 27.14 -8.32 3.24
N TRP A 86 26.62 -8.95 2.17
CA TRP A 86 25.38 -8.54 1.50
C TRP A 86 24.18 -9.47 1.78
N GLY A 87 24.38 -10.52 2.56
CA GLY A 87 23.34 -11.45 2.96
C GLY A 87 23.24 -12.72 2.12
N THR A 88 22.81 -13.78 2.80
CA THR A 88 22.48 -15.07 2.18
C THR A 88 21.13 -14.99 1.48
N HIS A 89 20.19 -14.20 2.04
CA HIS A 89 18.86 -13.95 1.48
C HIS A 89 18.14 -15.26 1.07
N TYR A 90 17.49 -15.24 -0.10
CA TYR A 90 16.86 -16.41 -0.72
C TYR A 90 17.67 -16.95 -1.91
N ARG A 91 19.00 -16.72 -1.96
CA ARG A 91 19.87 -17.07 -3.09
C ARG A 91 19.79 -18.55 -3.46
N ASP A 92 19.67 -19.43 -2.47
CA ASP A 92 19.57 -20.86 -2.70
C ASP A 92 18.23 -21.24 -3.35
N LEU A 93 17.15 -20.50 -3.10
CA LEU A 93 15.87 -20.64 -3.80
C LEU A 93 15.89 -20.04 -5.20
N TRP A 94 16.62 -18.94 -5.39
CA TRP A 94 16.78 -18.32 -6.70
C TRP A 94 17.52 -19.20 -7.70
N LYS A 95 18.52 -19.94 -7.26
CA LYS A 95 19.28 -20.87 -8.11
C LYS A 95 18.65 -22.26 -8.24
N LEU A 96 17.62 -22.55 -7.44
CA LEU A 96 16.99 -23.87 -7.40
C LEU A 96 16.22 -24.14 -8.70
N PRO A 97 16.55 -25.20 -9.45
CA PRO A 97 15.74 -25.62 -10.59
C PRO A 97 14.39 -26.18 -10.08
N VAL A 98 13.29 -25.67 -10.62
CA VAL A 98 11.94 -26.12 -10.31
C VAL A 98 11.19 -26.50 -11.58
N ARG A 99 10.30 -27.49 -11.48
CA ARG A 99 9.40 -27.86 -12.57
C ARG A 99 8.22 -26.91 -12.63
N VAL A 100 8.02 -26.27 -13.79
CA VAL A 100 6.94 -25.31 -14.03
C VAL A 100 6.23 -25.57 -15.35
N PRO A 101 4.94 -25.28 -15.48
CA PRO A 101 4.21 -25.38 -16.75
C PRO A 101 4.69 -24.32 -17.74
N VAL A 102 4.73 -24.70 -19.01
CA VAL A 102 4.96 -23.77 -20.12
C VAL A 102 3.67 -23.01 -20.42
N PHE A 103 3.77 -21.69 -20.46
CA PHE A 103 2.66 -20.81 -20.75
C PHE A 103 2.43 -20.71 -22.27
N ASN A 104 1.20 -20.87 -22.68
CA ASN A 104 0.81 -20.72 -24.08
C ASN A 104 -0.35 -19.71 -24.17
N LEU A 105 -0.14 -18.60 -24.85
CA LEU A 105 -1.12 -17.54 -25.03
C LEU A 105 -2.45 -18.00 -25.64
N ARG A 106 -2.40 -19.01 -26.51
CA ARG A 106 -3.60 -19.49 -27.22
C ARG A 106 -4.50 -20.37 -26.34
N THR A 107 -3.94 -21.01 -25.31
CA THR A 107 -4.63 -22.01 -24.48
C THR A 107 -4.74 -21.66 -23.01
N ALA A 108 -4.05 -20.59 -22.57
CA ALA A 108 -4.01 -20.18 -21.16
C ALA A 108 -5.40 -19.85 -20.56
N VAL A 109 -6.29 -19.34 -21.40
CA VAL A 109 -7.72 -19.11 -21.10
C VAL A 109 -8.57 -19.49 -22.30
N PRO A 110 -9.88 -19.78 -22.11
CA PRO A 110 -10.79 -20.07 -23.23
C PRO A 110 -10.82 -18.93 -24.26
N GLY A 111 -10.45 -19.24 -25.49
CA GLY A 111 -10.36 -18.28 -26.59
C GLY A 111 -9.02 -17.57 -26.75
N GLY A 112 -8.06 -17.86 -25.88
CA GLY A 112 -6.70 -17.32 -25.95
C GLY A 112 -6.56 -15.91 -25.39
N LEU A 113 -5.34 -15.42 -25.40
CA LEU A 113 -4.93 -14.11 -24.92
C LEU A 113 -4.18 -13.35 -26.00
N THR A 114 -4.40 -12.03 -26.05
CA THR A 114 -3.67 -11.12 -26.93
C THR A 114 -2.84 -10.15 -26.07
N PRO A 115 -1.53 -9.99 -26.32
CA PRO A 115 -0.72 -8.97 -25.68
C PRO A 115 -1.21 -7.57 -26.07
N ILE A 116 -1.30 -6.65 -25.09
CA ILE A 116 -1.78 -5.28 -25.32
C ILE A 116 -0.64 -4.30 -25.22
N LYS A 117 0.09 -4.35 -24.10
CA LYS A 117 1.16 -3.39 -23.82
C LYS A 117 2.05 -3.85 -22.69
N GLU A 118 3.28 -3.40 -22.72
CA GLU A 118 4.17 -3.44 -21.57
C GLU A 118 3.65 -2.50 -20.46
N GLY A 119 3.84 -2.90 -19.25
CA GLY A 119 3.53 -2.12 -18.05
C GLY A 119 4.56 -2.43 -16.99
N GLY A 120 4.37 -1.83 -15.84
CA GLY A 120 5.25 -2.02 -14.68
C GLY A 120 5.83 -0.69 -14.21
N SER A 121 5.81 -0.50 -12.91
CA SER A 121 6.43 0.64 -12.24
C SER A 121 7.67 0.16 -11.50
N PHE A 122 8.77 0.88 -11.66
CA PHE A 122 10.01 0.78 -10.89
C PHE A 122 10.86 -0.49 -11.04
N GLN A 123 10.36 -1.72 -10.91
CA GLN A 123 11.25 -2.89 -10.81
C GLN A 123 10.76 -4.13 -11.58
N THR A 124 9.48 -4.26 -11.82
CA THR A 124 8.87 -5.47 -12.41
C THR A 124 8.51 -5.23 -13.87
N LYS A 125 8.94 -6.13 -14.76
CA LYS A 125 8.43 -6.18 -16.13
C LYS A 125 7.04 -6.81 -16.11
N ASN A 126 6.07 -6.15 -16.70
CA ASN A 126 4.69 -6.62 -16.77
C ASN A 126 4.20 -6.57 -18.21
N LEU A 127 3.66 -7.67 -18.71
CA LEU A 127 2.96 -7.70 -19.99
C LEU A 127 1.46 -7.81 -19.72
N ARG A 128 0.69 -6.83 -20.18
CA ARG A 128 -0.78 -6.89 -20.12
C ARG A 128 -1.31 -7.70 -21.30
N LEU A 129 -2.27 -8.56 -20.98
CA LEU A 129 -2.94 -9.45 -21.89
C LEU A 129 -4.44 -9.23 -21.79
N VAL A 130 -5.17 -9.47 -22.86
CA VAL A 130 -6.65 -9.41 -22.89
C VAL A 130 -7.23 -10.67 -23.51
N ASP A 131 -8.31 -11.16 -22.95
CA ASP A 131 -9.11 -12.24 -23.55
C ASP A 131 -10.16 -11.69 -24.55
N ARG A 132 -10.84 -12.57 -25.25
CA ARG A 132 -11.88 -12.19 -26.22
C ARG A 132 -13.10 -11.47 -25.61
N LYS A 133 -13.24 -11.52 -24.29
CA LYS A 133 -14.33 -10.85 -23.55
C LYS A 133 -13.91 -9.49 -23.00
N GLY A 134 -12.66 -9.04 -23.29
CA GLY A 134 -12.12 -7.79 -22.81
C GLY A 134 -11.58 -7.85 -21.37
N ARG A 135 -11.49 -9.04 -20.74
CA ARG A 135 -10.88 -9.16 -19.41
C ARG A 135 -9.37 -9.10 -19.50
N GLU A 136 -8.80 -8.33 -18.60
CA GLU A 136 -7.36 -8.14 -18.55
C GLU A 136 -6.68 -9.15 -17.62
N TYR A 137 -5.51 -9.57 -18.06
CA TYR A 137 -4.57 -10.42 -17.33
C TYR A 137 -3.18 -9.78 -17.36
N VAL A 138 -2.29 -10.28 -16.53
CA VAL A 138 -0.92 -9.79 -16.50
C VAL A 138 0.07 -10.96 -16.32
N LEU A 139 1.16 -10.90 -17.07
CA LEU A 139 2.39 -11.64 -16.80
C LEU A 139 3.33 -10.70 -16.05
N ARG A 140 3.70 -11.04 -14.82
CA ARG A 140 4.67 -10.28 -14.03
C ARG A 140 5.96 -11.07 -13.88
N SER A 141 7.09 -10.48 -14.25
CA SER A 141 8.38 -11.17 -14.14
C SER A 141 8.67 -11.57 -12.68
N VAL A 142 9.15 -12.79 -12.48
CA VAL A 142 9.66 -13.25 -11.17
C VAL A 142 10.97 -12.53 -10.88
N ASP A 143 11.87 -12.50 -11.85
CA ASP A 143 13.10 -11.68 -11.76
C ASP A 143 12.75 -10.19 -11.91
N LYS A 144 13.36 -9.37 -11.08
CA LYS A 144 13.09 -7.93 -11.00
C LYS A 144 14.33 -7.12 -11.30
N ASP A 145 14.13 -6.00 -11.96
CA ASP A 145 15.21 -5.06 -12.23
C ASP A 145 15.13 -3.86 -11.27
N ALA A 146 15.75 -4.01 -10.10
CA ALA A 146 15.82 -2.94 -9.11
C ALA A 146 16.60 -1.70 -9.60
N THR A 147 17.40 -1.83 -10.69
CA THR A 147 18.17 -0.71 -11.24
C THR A 147 17.28 0.35 -11.89
N ARG A 148 16.08 -0.01 -12.32
CA ARG A 148 15.09 0.94 -12.88
C ARG A 148 14.75 2.08 -11.91
N ALA A 149 14.91 1.87 -10.60
CA ALA A 149 14.73 2.91 -9.57
C ALA A 149 15.91 3.89 -9.47
N LEU A 150 17.04 3.59 -10.10
CA LEU A 150 18.24 4.44 -10.11
C LEU A 150 18.20 5.43 -11.29
N PRO A 151 18.83 6.62 -11.11
CA PRO A 151 19.17 7.48 -12.24
C PRO A 151 19.94 6.71 -13.30
N GLU A 152 19.71 7.00 -14.59
CA GLU A 152 20.23 6.23 -15.72
C GLU A 152 21.75 6.01 -15.67
N GLY A 153 22.53 7.06 -15.35
CA GLY A 153 24.00 6.97 -15.24
C GLY A 153 24.53 6.10 -14.10
N LEU A 154 23.68 5.61 -13.18
CA LEU A 154 24.06 4.71 -12.10
C LEU A 154 23.62 3.26 -12.30
N ARG A 155 22.86 2.97 -13.36
CA ARG A 155 22.25 1.64 -13.58
C ARG A 155 23.29 0.58 -13.93
N GLU A 156 24.26 0.90 -14.76
CA GLU A 156 25.27 -0.06 -15.26
C GLU A 156 26.52 -0.14 -14.38
N GLY A 157 26.68 0.80 -13.44
CA GLY A 157 27.84 0.88 -12.55
C GLY A 157 27.82 -0.13 -11.39
N PRO A 158 28.81 -0.06 -10.50
CA PRO A 158 28.85 -0.91 -9.29
C PRO A 158 27.61 -0.81 -8.43
N ILE A 159 27.01 0.39 -8.32
CA ILE A 159 25.77 0.63 -7.57
C ILE A 159 24.61 -0.13 -8.21
N GLY A 160 24.47 -0.08 -9.53
CA GLY A 160 23.45 -0.83 -10.25
C GLY A 160 23.59 -2.35 -10.05
N ARG A 161 24.81 -2.88 -10.11
CA ARG A 161 25.09 -4.30 -9.84
C ARG A 161 24.69 -4.73 -8.43
N ILE A 162 24.98 -3.91 -7.41
CA ILE A 162 24.56 -4.18 -6.03
C ILE A 162 23.03 -4.12 -5.92
N MET A 163 22.38 -3.11 -6.51
CA MET A 163 20.92 -2.99 -6.49
C MET A 163 20.24 -4.18 -7.16
N LYS A 164 20.76 -4.62 -8.30
CA LYS A 164 20.25 -5.81 -9.00
C LYS A 164 20.41 -7.08 -8.15
N ASP A 165 21.56 -7.24 -7.51
CA ASP A 165 21.86 -8.37 -6.63
C ASP A 165 20.92 -8.44 -5.41
N GLN A 166 20.44 -7.27 -4.92
CA GLN A 166 19.46 -7.21 -3.83
C GLN A 166 18.06 -7.71 -4.20
N THR A 167 17.78 -8.04 -5.46
CA THR A 167 16.56 -8.79 -5.84
C THR A 167 16.46 -10.10 -5.06
N SER A 168 17.57 -10.69 -4.67
CA SER A 168 17.64 -11.91 -3.88
C SER A 168 17.01 -11.84 -2.49
N VAL A 169 16.67 -10.63 -1.96
CA VAL A 169 15.95 -10.41 -0.71
C VAL A 169 14.47 -10.83 -0.80
N ILE A 170 13.94 -10.88 -2.02
CA ILE A 170 12.57 -11.27 -2.31
C ILE A 170 12.52 -12.80 -2.47
N HIS A 171 11.54 -13.44 -1.85
CA HIS A 171 11.29 -14.86 -2.03
C HIS A 171 10.70 -15.10 -3.43
N PRO A 172 11.37 -15.80 -4.36
CA PRO A 172 10.94 -15.91 -5.76
C PRO A 172 9.57 -16.58 -5.93
N TYR A 173 9.16 -17.39 -4.97
CA TYR A 173 7.88 -18.12 -4.95
C TYR A 173 6.94 -17.64 -3.83
N GLY A 174 7.23 -16.51 -3.17
CA GLY A 174 6.49 -16.04 -2.00
C GLY A 174 5.04 -15.65 -2.31
N ALA A 175 4.83 -14.90 -3.39
CA ALA A 175 3.50 -14.46 -3.80
C ALA A 175 2.54 -15.63 -4.09
N TYR A 176 3.07 -16.79 -4.45
CA TYR A 176 2.29 -17.97 -4.80
C TYR A 176 1.49 -18.55 -3.63
N ILE A 177 2.02 -18.52 -2.39
CA ILE A 177 1.30 -18.98 -1.21
C ILE A 177 0.40 -17.91 -0.59
N ALA A 178 0.56 -16.65 -0.97
CA ALA A 178 -0.25 -15.58 -0.40
C ALA A 178 -1.73 -15.69 -0.77
N ALA A 179 -2.07 -16.22 -1.97
CA ALA A 179 -3.44 -16.38 -2.42
C ALA A 179 -4.26 -17.37 -1.56
N PRO A 180 -3.83 -18.63 -1.34
CA PRO A 180 -4.58 -19.57 -0.49
C PRO A 180 -4.67 -19.10 0.98
N LEU A 181 -3.66 -18.41 1.50
CA LEU A 181 -3.71 -17.78 2.81
C LEU A 181 -4.75 -16.65 2.87
N ALA A 182 -4.82 -15.82 1.83
CA ALA A 182 -5.80 -14.73 1.71
C ALA A 182 -7.23 -15.27 1.57
N THR A 183 -7.43 -16.35 0.82
CA THR A 183 -8.72 -17.05 0.73
C THR A 183 -9.20 -17.47 2.12
N ALA A 184 -8.36 -18.15 2.89
CA ALA A 184 -8.69 -18.59 4.23
C ALA A 184 -8.93 -17.42 5.20
N ALA A 185 -8.22 -16.31 5.00
CA ALA A 185 -8.43 -15.07 5.74
C ALA A 185 -9.72 -14.32 5.32
N GLY A 186 -10.48 -14.77 4.34
CA GLY A 186 -11.68 -14.09 3.83
C GLY A 186 -11.38 -12.77 3.13
N LEU A 187 -10.19 -12.64 2.52
CA LEU A 187 -9.74 -11.45 1.82
C LEU A 187 -9.89 -11.61 0.31
N TYR A 188 -10.16 -10.51 -0.39
CA TYR A 188 -10.04 -10.48 -1.84
C TYR A 188 -8.56 -10.49 -2.23
N HIS A 189 -8.24 -11.16 -3.34
CA HIS A 189 -6.86 -11.35 -3.77
C HIS A 189 -6.76 -11.75 -5.24
N THR A 190 -5.63 -11.47 -5.87
CA THR A 190 -5.24 -12.05 -7.16
C THR A 190 -4.79 -13.51 -6.98
N ASN A 191 -4.83 -14.29 -8.07
CA ASN A 191 -4.45 -15.72 -8.07
C ASN A 191 -3.23 -15.95 -8.96
N PRO A 192 -2.02 -15.59 -8.52
CA PRO A 192 -0.83 -15.76 -9.32
C PRO A 192 -0.51 -17.24 -9.55
N ARG A 193 -0.26 -17.61 -10.81
CA ARG A 193 0.23 -18.93 -11.22
C ARG A 193 1.64 -18.79 -11.78
N LEU A 194 2.57 -19.60 -11.28
CA LEU A 194 3.94 -19.62 -11.78
C LEU A 194 3.96 -20.31 -13.13
N VAL A 195 4.53 -19.66 -14.14
CA VAL A 195 4.60 -20.16 -15.51
C VAL A 195 5.92 -19.78 -16.15
N TYR A 196 6.37 -20.59 -17.12
CA TYR A 196 7.49 -20.27 -17.99
C TYR A 196 7.00 -19.86 -19.36
N VAL A 197 7.36 -18.68 -19.80
CA VAL A 197 7.07 -18.20 -21.16
C VAL A 197 8.23 -18.64 -22.07
N ALA A 198 7.94 -19.54 -23.00
CA ALA A 198 8.89 -19.96 -24.03
C ALA A 198 8.93 -18.97 -25.19
N ASP A 199 9.60 -19.35 -26.27
CA ASP A 199 9.58 -18.60 -27.51
C ASP A 199 8.22 -18.75 -28.22
N ASP A 200 7.24 -17.94 -27.86
CA ASP A 200 5.90 -17.99 -28.43
C ASP A 200 5.70 -16.88 -29.47
N PRO A 201 5.52 -17.21 -30.75
CA PRO A 201 5.22 -16.21 -31.79
C PRO A 201 3.99 -15.36 -31.54
N ALA A 202 3.04 -15.85 -30.70
CA ALA A 202 1.85 -15.10 -30.31
C ALA A 202 2.13 -13.88 -29.42
N LEU A 203 3.35 -13.75 -28.88
CA LEU A 203 3.82 -12.54 -28.20
C LEU A 203 4.00 -11.33 -29.16
N GLY A 204 4.12 -11.57 -30.47
CA GLY A 204 4.32 -10.49 -31.46
C GLY A 204 5.57 -9.66 -31.18
N GLU A 205 5.41 -8.35 -31.09
CA GLU A 205 6.49 -7.39 -30.78
C GLU A 205 7.13 -7.57 -29.40
N PHE A 206 6.42 -8.19 -28.47
CA PHE A 206 6.92 -8.45 -27.10
C PHE A 206 7.74 -9.72 -26.97
N ARG A 207 7.93 -10.48 -28.06
CA ARG A 207 8.57 -11.81 -28.06
C ARG A 207 10.00 -11.78 -27.56
N GLU A 208 10.80 -10.83 -28.03
CA GLU A 208 12.21 -10.70 -27.65
C GLU A 208 12.37 -10.37 -26.17
N GLU A 209 11.49 -9.50 -25.65
CA GLU A 209 11.60 -9.01 -24.28
C GLU A 209 10.99 -9.97 -23.24
N PHE A 210 9.90 -10.67 -23.58
CA PHE A 210 9.14 -11.51 -22.64
C PHE A 210 9.33 -13.01 -22.84
N GLY A 211 10.06 -13.45 -23.83
CA GLY A 211 10.40 -14.86 -24.02
C GLY A 211 11.44 -15.37 -23.02
N TYR A 212 11.47 -16.69 -22.85
CA TYR A 212 12.50 -17.44 -22.10
C TYR A 212 12.65 -17.08 -20.62
N ALA A 213 11.57 -16.73 -19.93
CA ALA A 213 11.62 -16.33 -18.53
C ALA A 213 10.42 -16.85 -17.71
N LEU A 214 10.58 -16.80 -16.38
CA LEU A 214 9.53 -17.12 -15.41
C LEU A 214 8.66 -15.91 -15.11
N TYR A 215 7.35 -16.15 -15.07
CA TYR A 215 6.35 -15.14 -14.76
C TYR A 215 5.32 -15.66 -13.76
N LEU A 216 4.72 -14.72 -13.04
CA LEU A 216 3.46 -14.90 -12.36
C LEU A 216 2.35 -14.43 -13.30
N PHE A 217 1.49 -15.35 -13.71
CA PHE A 217 0.31 -15.07 -14.51
C PHE A 217 -0.92 -14.97 -13.61
N GLU A 218 -1.67 -13.87 -13.72
CA GLU A 218 -2.85 -13.63 -12.89
C GLU A 218 -3.89 -12.76 -13.59
N GLU A 219 -5.15 -12.85 -13.14
CA GLU A 219 -6.21 -11.92 -13.51
C GLU A 219 -5.91 -10.52 -12.97
N ARG A 220 -6.22 -9.50 -13.75
CA ARG A 220 -6.12 -8.12 -13.31
C ARG A 220 -7.45 -7.64 -12.74
N PRO A 221 -7.51 -7.20 -11.47
CA PRO A 221 -8.74 -6.70 -10.87
C PRO A 221 -9.05 -5.29 -11.41
N GLU A 222 -9.84 -5.22 -12.47
CA GLU A 222 -10.28 -3.97 -13.10
C GLU A 222 -11.60 -4.19 -13.86
N GLY A 223 -12.51 -3.19 -13.82
CA GLY A 223 -13.80 -3.25 -14.50
C GLY A 223 -14.74 -4.30 -13.93
N ASP A 224 -15.47 -4.99 -14.82
CA ASP A 224 -16.42 -6.04 -14.46
C ASP A 224 -15.72 -7.33 -14.03
N GLN A 225 -15.98 -7.75 -12.80
CA GLN A 225 -15.44 -8.96 -12.18
C GLN A 225 -16.54 -9.89 -11.62
N THR A 226 -17.76 -9.80 -12.15
CA THR A 226 -18.92 -10.57 -11.67
C THR A 226 -18.71 -12.08 -11.68
N THR A 227 -17.82 -12.59 -12.53
CA THR A 227 -17.48 -14.03 -12.61
C THR A 227 -16.31 -14.44 -11.72
N VAL A 228 -15.58 -13.50 -11.08
CA VAL A 228 -14.37 -13.78 -10.31
C VAL A 228 -14.67 -13.73 -8.82
N ALA A 229 -14.75 -14.90 -8.19
CA ALA A 229 -15.08 -15.00 -6.76
C ALA A 229 -14.03 -14.34 -5.85
N SER A 230 -12.74 -14.44 -6.19
CA SER A 230 -11.65 -13.83 -5.41
C SER A 230 -11.65 -12.30 -5.45
N PHE A 231 -12.46 -11.67 -6.29
CA PHE A 231 -12.72 -10.23 -6.32
C PHE A 231 -14.13 -9.88 -5.84
N GLY A 232 -14.80 -10.81 -5.14
CA GLY A 232 -16.13 -10.62 -4.56
C GLY A 232 -17.26 -10.61 -5.58
N ARG A 233 -17.05 -11.05 -6.82
CA ARG A 233 -18.02 -10.96 -7.92
C ARG A 233 -18.56 -9.56 -8.14
N SER A 234 -17.71 -8.55 -7.95
CA SER A 234 -18.07 -7.14 -8.09
C SER A 234 -18.36 -6.78 -9.56
N ALA A 235 -19.43 -6.03 -9.78
CA ALA A 235 -19.75 -5.51 -11.11
C ALA A 235 -18.77 -4.40 -11.55
N LEU A 236 -18.08 -3.79 -10.60
CA LEU A 236 -17.13 -2.72 -10.91
C LEU A 236 -15.97 -2.73 -9.92
N VAL A 237 -14.75 -2.86 -10.45
CA VAL A 237 -13.51 -2.71 -9.69
C VAL A 237 -12.77 -1.47 -10.17
N GLU A 238 -12.45 -0.57 -9.23
CA GLU A 238 -11.89 0.75 -9.50
C GLU A 238 -10.48 0.94 -8.91
N SER A 239 -9.77 1.95 -9.41
CA SER A 239 -8.46 2.37 -8.89
C SER A 239 -8.60 3.15 -7.58
N SER A 240 -7.55 3.17 -6.75
CA SER A 240 -7.52 3.98 -5.53
C SER A 240 -7.78 5.46 -5.82
N ARG A 241 -7.18 6.01 -6.87
CA ARG A 241 -7.41 7.40 -7.26
C ARG A 241 -8.90 7.72 -7.42
N LYS A 242 -9.64 6.87 -8.17
CA LYS A 242 -11.07 7.07 -8.40
C LYS A 242 -11.86 6.96 -7.11
N VAL A 243 -11.55 5.93 -6.30
CA VAL A 243 -12.24 5.70 -5.02
C VAL A 243 -12.01 6.85 -4.05
N PHE A 244 -10.78 7.31 -3.86
CA PHE A 244 -10.52 8.45 -2.97
C PHE A 244 -11.17 9.75 -3.46
N THR A 245 -11.20 10.00 -4.77
CA THR A 245 -11.97 11.11 -5.32
C THR A 245 -13.46 10.99 -4.97
N ASN A 246 -14.06 9.80 -5.12
CA ASN A 246 -15.46 9.57 -4.77
C ASN A 246 -15.72 9.74 -3.27
N LEU A 247 -14.84 9.20 -2.41
CA LEU A 247 -14.96 9.30 -0.94
C LEU A 247 -14.98 10.74 -0.44
N LEU A 248 -14.23 11.64 -1.08
CA LEU A 248 -14.20 13.05 -0.72
C LEU A 248 -15.26 13.88 -1.44
N ALA A 249 -15.79 13.40 -2.56
CA ALA A 249 -16.87 14.10 -3.26
C ALA A 249 -18.23 13.93 -2.57
N SER A 250 -18.49 12.78 -1.93
CA SER A 250 -19.80 12.54 -1.29
C SER A 250 -19.73 11.44 -0.23
N SER A 251 -20.41 11.68 0.86
CA SER A 251 -20.60 10.73 1.96
C SER A 251 -21.44 9.49 1.61
N ARG A 252 -21.96 9.37 0.37
CA ARG A 252 -22.59 8.16 -0.18
C ARG A 252 -21.57 7.07 -0.53
N TYR A 253 -20.31 7.43 -0.65
CA TYR A 253 -19.22 6.50 -0.89
C TYR A 253 -18.53 6.20 0.44
N GLN A 254 -18.29 4.93 0.70
CA GLN A 254 -17.61 4.49 1.92
C GLN A 254 -16.74 3.27 1.67
N VAL A 255 -15.75 3.07 2.52
CA VAL A 255 -14.89 1.87 2.51
C VAL A 255 -15.33 0.95 3.65
N ASP A 256 -15.35 -0.37 3.39
CA ASP A 256 -15.43 -1.36 4.46
C ASP A 256 -14.11 -1.34 5.27
N ALA A 257 -14.06 -0.47 6.27
CA ALA A 257 -12.87 -0.21 7.08
C ALA A 257 -12.38 -1.46 7.84
N ARG A 258 -13.30 -2.35 8.27
CA ARG A 258 -12.91 -3.60 8.97
C ARG A 258 -12.26 -4.59 8.00
N GLN A 259 -12.78 -4.70 6.78
CA GLN A 259 -12.17 -5.52 5.72
C GLN A 259 -10.80 -4.95 5.31
N TYR A 260 -10.67 -3.61 5.22
CA TYR A 260 -9.37 -2.97 4.96
C TYR A 260 -8.37 -3.24 6.10
N LEU A 261 -8.78 -3.05 7.36
CA LEU A 261 -7.94 -3.38 8.52
C LEU A 261 -7.49 -4.85 8.50
N ARG A 262 -8.39 -5.77 8.14
CA ARG A 262 -8.05 -7.20 8.02
C ARG A 262 -6.95 -7.45 6.99
N ASN A 263 -7.00 -6.76 5.85
CA ASN A 263 -5.93 -6.81 4.85
C ASN A 263 -4.61 -6.27 5.42
N ARG A 264 -4.64 -5.15 6.16
CA ARG A 264 -3.44 -4.54 6.73
C ARG A 264 -2.77 -5.46 7.78
N LEU A 265 -3.56 -6.08 8.65
CA LEU A 265 -3.05 -7.07 9.62
C LEU A 265 -2.47 -8.32 8.93
N PHE A 266 -3.11 -8.76 7.84
CA PHE A 266 -2.62 -9.85 7.03
C PHE A 266 -1.29 -9.50 6.33
N ASP A 267 -1.14 -8.29 5.78
CA ASP A 267 0.11 -7.83 5.19
C ASP A 267 1.24 -7.78 6.25
N MET A 268 0.96 -7.25 7.45
CA MET A 268 1.93 -7.28 8.55
C MET A 268 2.30 -8.71 8.97
N TRP A 269 1.35 -9.64 8.97
CA TRP A 269 1.61 -11.05 9.24
C TRP A 269 2.56 -11.68 8.21
N LEU A 270 2.40 -11.36 6.92
CA LEU A 270 3.29 -11.81 5.84
C LEU A 270 4.61 -11.02 5.78
N GLY A 271 4.74 -9.91 6.53
CA GLY A 271 5.90 -9.02 6.46
C GLY A 271 5.94 -8.17 5.17
N ASP A 272 4.80 -7.94 4.53
CA ASP A 272 4.69 -7.08 3.35
C ASP A 272 4.55 -5.61 3.78
N TRP A 273 5.62 -4.85 3.63
CA TRP A 273 5.70 -3.45 3.99
C TRP A 273 5.37 -2.48 2.83
N SER A 274 5.19 -2.99 1.62
CA SER A 274 5.07 -2.19 0.40
C SER A 274 3.62 -1.99 -0.02
N ARG A 275 2.82 -1.24 0.78
CA ARG A 275 1.39 -1.04 0.54
C ARG A 275 1.04 0.41 0.22
N ARG A 276 1.58 0.93 -0.90
CA ARG A 276 1.19 2.25 -1.41
C ARG A 276 -0.22 2.20 -2.02
N GLU A 277 -0.80 3.38 -2.29
CA GLU A 277 -2.14 3.54 -2.87
C GLU A 277 -2.31 2.84 -4.23
N ASP A 278 -1.27 2.83 -5.07
CA ASP A 278 -1.29 2.18 -6.39
C ASP A 278 -1.35 0.64 -6.33
N GLN A 279 -1.06 0.08 -5.16
CA GLN A 279 -1.06 -1.36 -4.90
C GLN A 279 -2.45 -1.92 -4.55
N TRP A 280 -3.47 -1.08 -4.61
CA TRP A 280 -4.84 -1.47 -4.31
C TRP A 280 -5.75 -1.31 -5.51
N ARG A 281 -6.78 -2.14 -5.53
CA ARG A 281 -8.01 -1.98 -6.29
C ARG A 281 -9.19 -2.15 -5.34
N TRP A 282 -10.34 -1.71 -5.78
CA TRP A 282 -11.49 -1.61 -4.90
C TRP A 282 -12.73 -2.16 -5.59
N ALA A 283 -13.26 -3.24 -5.04
CA ALA A 283 -14.52 -3.83 -5.48
C ALA A 283 -15.68 -3.00 -4.94
N SER A 284 -16.61 -2.58 -5.79
CA SER A 284 -17.77 -1.78 -5.43
C SER A 284 -19.00 -2.62 -5.18
N PHE A 285 -19.75 -2.29 -4.12
CA PHE A 285 -21.01 -2.95 -3.75
C PHE A 285 -22.05 -1.91 -3.37
N PRO A 286 -23.36 -2.17 -3.60
CA PRO A 286 -24.41 -1.31 -3.09
C PRO A 286 -24.36 -1.19 -1.56
N ALA A 287 -24.50 0.02 -1.03
CA ALA A 287 -24.63 0.27 0.41
C ALA A 287 -26.10 0.21 0.85
N GLN A 288 -26.36 -0.17 2.12
CA GLN A 288 -27.73 -0.33 2.64
C GLN A 288 -28.57 0.96 2.60
N ALA A 289 -27.94 2.12 2.80
CA ALA A 289 -28.62 3.43 2.77
C ALA A 289 -28.59 4.12 1.39
N GLY A 290 -28.35 3.35 0.33
CA GLY A 290 -28.04 3.90 -0.99
C GLY A 290 -26.60 4.41 -1.05
N GLY A 291 -25.97 4.35 -2.24
CA GLY A 291 -24.56 4.69 -2.44
C GLY A 291 -23.71 3.45 -2.67
N THR A 292 -22.41 3.54 -2.37
CA THR A 292 -21.44 2.49 -2.69
C THR A 292 -20.51 2.22 -1.52
N THR A 293 -20.34 0.93 -1.19
CA THR A 293 -19.30 0.45 -0.28
C THR A 293 -18.19 -0.20 -1.06
N TYR A 294 -16.97 0.26 -0.86
CA TYR A 294 -15.76 -0.28 -1.47
C TYR A 294 -15.09 -1.29 -0.55
N ARG A 295 -14.65 -2.41 -1.13
CA ARG A 295 -13.81 -3.43 -0.46
C ARG A 295 -12.48 -3.56 -1.13
N ALA A 296 -11.42 -3.54 -0.35
CA ALA A 296 -10.06 -3.55 -0.83
C ALA A 296 -9.65 -4.89 -1.45
N ILE A 297 -9.01 -4.82 -2.62
CA ILE A 297 -8.32 -5.93 -3.30
C ILE A 297 -6.84 -5.55 -3.35
N PRO A 298 -5.97 -6.09 -2.48
CA PRO A 298 -4.54 -5.86 -2.60
C PRO A 298 -4.02 -6.59 -3.85
N ARG A 299 -3.28 -5.84 -4.65
CA ARG A 299 -2.50 -6.37 -5.77
C ARG A 299 -1.16 -6.83 -5.23
N ASP A 300 -0.29 -7.25 -6.01
CA ASP A 300 1.15 -7.37 -5.78
C ASP A 300 1.58 -7.59 -4.30
N ARG A 301 1.85 -8.84 -3.94
CA ARG A 301 2.44 -9.23 -2.65
C ARG A 301 3.88 -9.71 -2.79
N ASP A 302 4.62 -9.12 -3.72
CA ASP A 302 5.99 -9.53 -4.03
C ASP A 302 6.99 -9.23 -2.90
N HIS A 303 6.66 -8.29 -2.00
CA HIS A 303 7.46 -8.00 -0.81
C HIS A 303 7.05 -8.81 0.43
N ALA A 304 6.06 -9.71 0.30
CA ALA A 304 5.80 -10.70 1.34
C ALA A 304 7.05 -11.57 1.57
N PHE A 305 7.30 -11.90 2.82
CA PHE A 305 8.44 -12.73 3.22
C PHE A 305 9.82 -12.11 2.93
N PHE A 306 9.90 -10.79 2.88
CA PHE A 306 11.13 -10.05 2.64
C PHE A 306 12.24 -10.44 3.65
N LYS A 307 13.50 -10.61 3.17
CA LYS A 307 14.64 -11.00 4.01
C LYS A 307 15.86 -10.16 3.62
N PHE A 308 16.22 -9.21 4.48
CA PHE A 308 17.23 -8.19 4.15
C PHE A 308 18.39 -8.11 5.15
N ASP A 309 18.17 -8.40 6.42
CA ASP A 309 19.09 -8.10 7.53
C ASP A 309 20.07 -9.24 7.89
N ASP A 310 20.27 -10.18 6.99
CA ASP A 310 21.10 -11.38 7.21
C ASP A 310 22.54 -11.26 6.67
N GLY A 311 22.98 -10.05 6.31
CA GLY A 311 24.36 -9.71 5.98
C GLY A 311 24.83 -8.51 6.82
N LEU A 312 26.14 -8.35 6.97
CA LEU A 312 26.70 -7.27 7.80
C LEU A 312 26.26 -5.87 7.33
N LEU A 313 26.40 -5.57 6.05
CA LEU A 313 26.03 -4.26 5.49
C LEU A 313 24.51 -4.08 5.41
N THR A 314 23.79 -5.10 5.01
CA THR A 314 22.32 -5.04 4.94
C THR A 314 21.69 -4.91 6.32
N HIS A 315 22.28 -5.52 7.35
CA HIS A 315 21.85 -5.33 8.74
C HIS A 315 22.01 -3.86 9.18
N MET A 316 23.17 -3.24 8.89
CA MET A 316 23.41 -1.82 9.19
C MET A 316 22.44 -0.89 8.43
N ILE A 317 22.17 -1.18 7.15
CA ILE A 317 21.19 -0.43 6.35
C ILE A 317 19.79 -0.57 6.94
N GLY A 318 19.40 -1.74 7.43
CA GLY A 318 18.13 -1.99 8.11
C GLY A 318 17.88 -1.11 9.33
N TRP A 319 18.90 -0.69 10.04
CA TRP A 319 18.77 0.26 11.16
C TRP A 319 18.33 1.66 10.68
N VAL A 320 18.77 2.08 9.51
CA VAL A 320 18.43 3.39 8.92
C VAL A 320 17.11 3.33 8.15
N LYS A 321 16.88 2.22 7.44
CA LYS A 321 15.67 1.99 6.63
C LYS A 321 14.67 1.14 7.42
N THR A 322 13.96 1.75 8.34
CA THR A 322 13.03 1.08 9.27
C THR A 322 11.89 0.31 8.59
N ASN A 323 11.60 0.60 7.32
CA ASN A 323 10.63 -0.16 6.52
C ASN A 323 11.18 -1.49 5.98
N TYR A 324 12.52 -1.69 5.93
CA TYR A 324 13.13 -2.94 5.46
C TYR A 324 13.14 -3.99 6.58
N GLN A 325 11.94 -4.42 6.98
CA GLN A 325 11.75 -5.42 8.03
C GLN A 325 11.79 -6.83 7.47
N SER A 326 12.75 -7.63 7.94
CA SER A 326 12.86 -9.01 7.52
C SER A 326 11.76 -9.90 8.13
N PHE A 327 11.38 -10.93 7.38
CA PHE A 327 10.39 -11.92 7.80
C PHE A 327 10.97 -12.89 8.85
N HIS A 328 10.99 -12.44 10.09
CA HIS A 328 11.37 -13.23 11.26
C HIS A 328 10.16 -13.87 11.95
N GLU A 329 10.39 -14.78 12.90
CA GLU A 329 9.35 -15.34 13.77
C GLU A 329 8.70 -14.26 14.64
N LYS A 330 9.50 -13.31 15.11
CA LYS A 330 9.05 -12.22 15.97
C LYS A 330 8.80 -10.95 15.16
N ILE A 331 7.62 -10.37 15.33
CA ILE A 331 7.31 -9.00 14.92
C ILE A 331 7.63 -8.11 16.12
N ARG A 332 8.66 -7.28 16.01
CA ARG A 332 8.96 -6.34 17.09
C ARG A 332 7.92 -5.22 17.06
N LEU A 333 7.30 -4.93 18.20
CA LEU A 333 6.27 -3.88 18.27
C LEU A 333 6.80 -2.50 17.91
N ALA A 334 8.10 -2.25 18.11
CA ALA A 334 8.75 -1.01 17.66
C ALA A 334 8.80 -0.87 16.12
N ASP A 335 8.76 -1.98 15.38
CA ASP A 335 8.87 -2.00 13.92
C ASP A 335 7.50 -1.86 13.22
N VAL A 336 6.39 -1.88 13.96
CA VAL A 336 5.05 -1.77 13.39
C VAL A 336 4.89 -0.46 12.60
N GLU A 337 5.49 0.64 13.07
CA GLU A 337 5.51 1.90 12.31
C GLU A 337 6.26 1.76 10.98
N GLY A 338 7.42 1.12 10.98
CA GLY A 338 8.21 0.87 9.77
C GLY A 338 7.47 0.01 8.76
N LEU A 339 6.82 -1.07 9.20
CA LEU A 339 6.01 -1.95 8.36
C LEU A 339 4.82 -1.23 7.69
N ASN A 340 4.30 -0.19 8.34
CA ASN A 340 3.12 0.53 7.84
C ASN A 340 3.46 1.85 7.14
N ARG A 341 4.72 2.26 7.08
CA ARG A 341 5.14 3.59 6.60
C ARG A 341 4.59 3.95 5.22
N ALA A 342 4.58 2.99 4.30
CA ALA A 342 4.10 3.22 2.94
C ALA A 342 2.57 3.41 2.86
N ALA A 343 1.82 2.76 3.74
CA ALA A 343 0.36 2.80 3.77
C ALA A 343 -0.20 3.81 4.78
N LEU A 344 0.64 4.38 5.63
CA LEU A 344 0.20 5.20 6.77
C LEU A 344 -0.79 6.32 6.40
N PRO A 345 -0.66 7.04 5.28
CA PRO A 345 -1.67 8.03 4.88
C PRO A 345 -3.06 7.40 4.66
N MET A 346 -3.12 6.27 3.94
CA MET A 346 -4.38 5.52 3.75
C MET A 346 -4.92 4.96 5.06
N ASP A 347 -4.05 4.36 5.87
CA ASP A 347 -4.41 3.77 7.15
C ASP A 347 -5.04 4.82 8.09
N LYS A 348 -4.46 6.03 8.15
CA LYS A 348 -5.01 7.15 8.93
C LYS A 348 -6.37 7.61 8.42
N SER A 349 -6.54 7.71 7.10
CA SER A 349 -7.79 8.14 6.49
C SER A 349 -8.91 7.09 6.66
N LEU A 350 -8.62 5.83 6.34
CA LEU A 350 -9.65 4.79 6.26
C LEU A 350 -10.00 4.13 7.60
N LEU A 351 -9.10 4.19 8.60
CA LEU A 351 -9.27 3.52 9.89
C LEU A 351 -9.58 4.48 11.05
N ALA A 352 -9.73 5.77 10.78
CA ALA A 352 -9.87 6.82 11.80
C ALA A 352 -11.05 6.59 12.76
N TYR A 353 -12.13 6.00 12.29
CA TYR A 353 -13.32 5.74 13.09
C TYR A 353 -13.33 4.39 13.81
N LEU A 354 -12.38 3.50 13.52
CA LEU A 354 -12.29 2.21 14.20
C LEU A 354 -11.73 2.35 15.61
N THR A 355 -12.32 1.60 16.53
CA THR A 355 -11.93 1.57 17.94
C THR A 355 -10.86 0.50 18.21
N ARG A 356 -10.22 0.53 19.39
CA ARG A 356 -9.32 -0.52 19.87
C ARG A 356 -9.98 -1.90 19.83
N GLU A 357 -11.27 -1.95 20.17
CA GLU A 357 -12.05 -3.18 20.16
C GLU A 357 -12.24 -3.73 18.75
N ASP A 358 -12.44 -2.86 17.73
CA ASP A 358 -12.48 -3.29 16.33
C ASP A 358 -11.18 -3.94 15.89
N PHE A 359 -10.04 -3.32 16.25
CA PHE A 359 -8.72 -3.88 15.94
C PHE A 359 -8.51 -5.25 16.61
N ARG A 360 -8.92 -5.38 17.87
CA ARG A 360 -8.84 -6.65 18.60
C ARG A 360 -9.68 -7.73 17.94
N GLN A 361 -10.96 -7.45 17.66
CA GLN A 361 -11.89 -8.41 17.04
C GLN A 361 -11.40 -8.87 15.68
N VAL A 362 -10.90 -7.95 14.83
CA VAL A 362 -10.35 -8.31 13.53
C VAL A 362 -9.12 -9.19 13.68
N ALA A 363 -8.22 -8.88 14.61
CA ALA A 363 -7.02 -9.68 14.86
C ALA A 363 -7.37 -11.08 15.38
N ASP A 364 -8.28 -11.19 16.35
CA ASP A 364 -8.71 -12.47 16.92
C ASP A 364 -9.35 -13.36 15.83
N SER A 365 -10.26 -12.79 15.06
CA SER A 365 -10.92 -13.47 13.95
C SER A 365 -9.93 -13.90 12.85
N LEU A 366 -8.91 -13.09 12.56
CA LEU A 366 -7.86 -13.45 11.61
C LEU A 366 -6.96 -14.57 12.15
N THR A 367 -6.63 -14.54 13.45
CA THR A 367 -5.85 -15.58 14.12
C THR A 367 -6.53 -16.95 14.03
N VAL A 368 -7.85 -16.98 14.23
CA VAL A 368 -8.64 -18.22 14.11
C VAL A 368 -8.67 -18.71 12.65
N ALA A 369 -8.88 -17.80 11.70
CA ALA A 369 -8.97 -18.13 10.27
C ALA A 369 -7.67 -18.74 9.71
N LEU A 370 -6.50 -18.32 10.22
CA LEU A 370 -5.18 -18.76 9.78
C LEU A 370 -4.68 -19.98 10.58
N SER A 371 -5.49 -21.02 10.69
CA SER A 371 -5.15 -22.25 11.44
C SER A 371 -3.88 -22.93 10.92
N ASP A 372 -3.36 -23.88 11.71
CA ASP A 372 -2.18 -24.67 11.31
C ASP A 372 -2.41 -25.45 10.03
N ASP A 373 -3.62 -25.98 9.85
CA ASP A 373 -4.00 -26.70 8.63
C ASP A 373 -4.06 -25.78 7.41
N VAL A 374 -4.53 -24.54 7.59
CA VAL A 374 -4.51 -23.53 6.53
C VAL A 374 -3.07 -23.21 6.12
N ILE A 375 -2.18 -23.00 7.07
CA ILE A 375 -0.76 -22.75 6.80
C ILE A 375 -0.15 -23.94 6.06
N ALA A 376 -0.40 -25.17 6.53
CA ALA A 376 0.13 -26.38 5.90
C ALA A 376 -0.35 -26.53 4.44
N ARG A 377 -1.67 -26.38 4.19
CA ARG A 377 -2.23 -26.43 2.82
C ARG A 377 -1.69 -25.34 1.93
N ALA A 378 -1.52 -24.12 2.44
CA ALA A 378 -0.96 -23.03 1.63
C ALA A 378 0.50 -23.29 1.22
N LEU A 379 1.33 -23.80 2.14
CA LEU A 379 2.71 -24.15 1.84
C LEU A 379 2.81 -25.36 0.88
N ALA A 380 1.81 -26.22 0.86
CA ALA A 380 1.77 -27.37 -0.04
C ALA A 380 1.61 -27.01 -1.54
N VAL A 381 1.22 -25.76 -1.86
CA VAL A 381 1.12 -25.31 -3.28
C VAL A 381 2.49 -25.01 -3.90
N TRP A 382 3.53 -24.84 -3.11
CA TRP A 382 4.89 -24.70 -3.65
C TRP A 382 5.35 -25.93 -4.39
N PRO A 383 6.19 -25.78 -5.41
CA PRO A 383 6.90 -26.91 -6.03
C PRO A 383 7.59 -27.77 -4.98
N PRO A 384 7.66 -29.10 -5.15
CA PRO A 384 8.28 -30.00 -4.17
C PRO A 384 9.68 -29.58 -3.72
N GLU A 385 10.49 -29.10 -4.67
CA GLU A 385 11.87 -28.68 -4.46
C GLU A 385 11.93 -27.45 -3.52
N VAL A 386 11.01 -26.50 -3.69
CA VAL A 386 10.88 -25.31 -2.83
C VAL A 386 10.40 -25.70 -1.43
N ARG A 387 9.46 -26.64 -1.35
CA ARG A 387 8.93 -27.13 -0.06
C ARG A 387 10.02 -27.75 0.78
N GLU A 388 10.84 -28.59 0.20
CA GLU A 388 11.96 -29.26 0.90
C GLU A 388 12.86 -28.25 1.61
N LEU A 389 13.18 -27.12 0.96
CA LEU A 389 14.06 -26.10 1.53
C LEU A 389 13.36 -25.12 2.49
N SER A 390 12.06 -24.88 2.33
CA SER A 390 11.43 -23.73 2.97
C SER A 390 10.27 -24.07 3.91
N GLN A 391 9.58 -25.19 3.73
CA GLN A 391 8.32 -25.47 4.42
C GLN A 391 8.45 -25.44 5.94
N ALA A 392 9.48 -26.06 6.50
CA ALA A 392 9.68 -26.15 7.95
C ALA A 392 9.90 -24.75 8.57
N GLU A 393 10.77 -23.94 7.97
CA GLU A 393 11.06 -22.58 8.41
C GLU A 393 9.81 -21.70 8.33
N PHE A 394 9.09 -21.74 7.21
CA PHE A 394 7.90 -20.90 7.00
C PHE A 394 6.74 -21.33 7.89
N THR A 395 6.53 -22.61 8.11
CA THR A 395 5.53 -23.11 9.09
C THR A 395 5.79 -22.51 10.46
N ARG A 396 7.02 -22.59 10.96
CA ARG A 396 7.41 -22.06 12.27
C ARG A 396 7.20 -20.55 12.35
N LYS A 397 7.67 -19.80 11.33
CA LYS A 397 7.55 -18.33 11.27
C LYS A 397 6.09 -17.88 11.20
N LEU A 398 5.29 -18.47 10.33
CA LEU A 398 3.88 -18.10 10.15
C LEU A 398 3.07 -18.38 11.43
N ARG A 399 3.29 -19.51 12.11
CA ARG A 399 2.67 -19.84 13.41
C ARG A 399 3.05 -18.84 14.49
N ALA A 400 4.34 -18.55 14.63
CA ALA A 400 4.85 -17.61 15.63
C ALA A 400 4.30 -16.20 15.41
N ARG A 401 4.25 -15.72 14.17
CA ARG A 401 3.71 -14.40 13.81
C ARG A 401 2.19 -14.31 13.99
N ARG A 402 1.46 -15.41 13.71
CA ARG A 402 0.02 -15.49 13.96
C ARG A 402 -0.31 -15.28 15.43
N ALA A 403 0.42 -15.91 16.33
CA ALA A 403 0.24 -15.77 17.78
C ALA A 403 0.45 -14.32 18.27
N GLN A 404 1.16 -13.49 17.50
CA GLN A 404 1.46 -12.10 17.84
C GLN A 404 0.44 -11.10 17.26
N LEU A 405 -0.48 -11.52 16.37
CA LEU A 405 -1.44 -10.64 15.70
C LEU A 405 -2.23 -9.74 16.67
N PRO A 406 -2.74 -10.20 17.82
CA PRO A 406 -3.45 -9.32 18.75
C PRO A 406 -2.55 -8.18 19.29
N ALA A 407 -1.31 -8.48 19.64
CA ALA A 407 -0.36 -7.48 20.14
C ALA A 407 0.05 -6.47 19.02
N VAL A 408 0.25 -6.96 17.80
CA VAL A 408 0.55 -6.15 16.63
C VAL A 408 -0.62 -5.22 16.30
N ALA A 409 -1.86 -5.73 16.32
CA ALA A 409 -3.06 -4.95 16.08
C ALA A 409 -3.24 -3.83 17.13
N ASN A 410 -3.02 -4.15 18.42
CA ASN A 410 -3.04 -3.16 19.47
C ASN A 410 -1.99 -2.06 19.26
N ARG A 411 -0.76 -2.42 18.90
CA ARG A 411 0.29 -1.45 18.60
C ARG A 411 -0.02 -0.61 17.36
N PHE A 412 -0.61 -1.22 16.34
CA PHE A 412 -1.05 -0.51 15.14
C PHE A 412 -2.18 0.50 15.45
N TYR A 413 -3.14 0.10 16.28
CA TYR A 413 -4.15 1.02 16.80
C TYR A 413 -3.52 2.22 17.52
N GLU A 414 -2.58 2.01 18.45
CA GLU A 414 -1.91 3.07 19.20
C GLU A 414 -1.18 4.06 18.28
N LEU A 415 -0.56 3.57 17.21
CA LEU A 415 0.09 4.40 16.21
C LEU A 415 -0.91 5.33 15.52
N LEU A 416 -2.07 4.82 15.12
CA LEU A 416 -3.10 5.57 14.41
C LEU A 416 -3.92 6.47 15.35
N ALA A 417 -4.22 6.02 16.55
CA ALA A 417 -5.09 6.73 17.50
C ALA A 417 -4.48 8.01 18.08
N ARG A 418 -3.14 8.16 17.98
CA ARG A 418 -2.43 9.28 18.62
C ARG A 418 -2.78 10.65 18.04
N ASP A 419 -2.84 10.75 16.72
CA ASP A 419 -3.15 11.98 16.00
C ASP A 419 -4.18 11.65 14.91
N ILE A 420 -5.43 12.03 15.17
CA ILE A 420 -6.61 11.70 14.37
C ILE A 420 -6.90 12.82 13.39
N GLU A 421 -7.28 12.47 12.18
CA GLU A 421 -7.73 13.37 11.13
C GLU A 421 -9.07 12.85 10.58
N LEU A 422 -10.11 13.66 10.64
CA LEU A 422 -11.48 13.31 10.27
C LEU A 422 -11.95 14.26 9.17
N PRO A 423 -11.83 13.87 7.89
CA PRO A 423 -12.36 14.66 6.79
C PRO A 423 -13.88 14.47 6.66
N GLY A 424 -14.56 15.53 6.25
CA GLY A 424 -15.85 15.51 5.60
C GLY A 424 -15.73 15.23 4.10
N THR A 425 -16.62 15.83 3.32
CA THR A 425 -16.65 15.71 1.86
C THR A 425 -16.82 17.08 1.19
N ASP A 426 -17.12 17.10 -0.11
CA ASP A 426 -17.53 18.33 -0.81
C ASP A 426 -19.04 18.61 -0.65
N GLU A 427 -19.78 17.79 0.13
CA GLU A 427 -21.18 18.04 0.50
C GLU A 427 -21.27 18.73 1.86
N ALA A 428 -22.47 19.18 2.25
CA ALA A 428 -22.71 19.79 3.56
C ALA A 428 -22.83 18.72 4.65
N GLU A 429 -21.98 18.81 5.65
CA GLU A 429 -21.98 17.93 6.82
C GLU A 429 -22.20 18.68 8.14
N ARG A 430 -22.43 17.89 9.19
CA ARG A 430 -22.39 18.39 10.57
C ARG A 430 -21.42 17.56 11.39
N PHE A 431 -20.46 18.23 11.99
CA PHE A 431 -19.58 17.67 13.01
C PHE A 431 -20.11 18.07 14.39
N VAL A 432 -20.46 17.10 15.22
CA VAL A 432 -20.82 17.33 16.62
C VAL A 432 -19.68 16.85 17.50
N VAL A 433 -19.08 17.77 18.24
CA VAL A 433 -17.98 17.51 19.17
C VAL A 433 -18.49 17.70 20.58
N GLU A 434 -18.64 16.63 21.33
CA GLU A 434 -19.23 16.62 22.66
C GLU A 434 -18.20 16.18 23.70
N SER A 435 -18.17 16.88 24.84
CA SER A 435 -17.43 16.41 26.01
C SER A 435 -18.04 15.11 26.54
N ALA A 436 -17.28 14.05 26.59
CA ALA A 436 -17.69 12.74 27.13
C ALA A 436 -17.03 12.45 28.48
N GLY A 437 -16.72 13.51 29.24
CA GLY A 437 -16.04 13.46 30.52
C GLY A 437 -14.74 14.29 30.51
N PRO A 438 -13.97 14.29 31.60
CA PRO A 438 -12.81 15.18 31.77
C PRO A 438 -11.66 14.90 30.77
N ASP A 439 -11.57 13.68 30.32
CA ASP A 439 -10.47 13.20 29.46
C ASP A 439 -10.97 12.52 28.16
N ALA A 440 -12.23 12.75 27.77
CA ALA A 440 -12.81 12.12 26.59
C ALA A 440 -13.65 13.11 25.76
N VAL A 441 -13.59 12.92 24.44
CA VAL A 441 -14.34 13.70 23.45
C VAL A 441 -15.05 12.73 22.51
N ARG A 442 -16.36 12.90 22.35
CA ARG A 442 -17.15 12.21 21.33
C ARG A 442 -17.24 13.09 20.09
N VAL A 443 -16.93 12.51 18.93
CA VAL A 443 -17.12 13.16 17.63
C VAL A 443 -18.14 12.36 16.84
N GLN A 444 -19.13 13.04 16.30
CA GLN A 444 -20.11 12.52 15.35
C GLN A 444 -19.95 13.28 14.04
N LEU A 445 -20.01 12.56 12.92
CA LEU A 445 -20.12 13.12 11.58
C LEU A 445 -21.48 12.73 11.02
N LEU A 446 -22.25 13.72 10.61
CA LEU A 446 -23.59 13.53 10.07
C LEU A 446 -23.68 14.17 8.68
N ARG A 447 -24.34 13.48 7.75
CA ARG A 447 -24.76 14.08 6.48
C ARG A 447 -25.97 14.98 6.72
N ARG A 448 -25.92 16.19 6.22
CA ARG A 448 -27.07 17.11 6.26
C ARG A 448 -27.94 16.89 5.04
N THR A 449 -29.24 16.68 5.23
CA THR A 449 -30.21 16.55 4.15
C THR A 449 -31.47 17.38 4.46
N PRO A 450 -32.26 17.78 3.46
CA PRO A 450 -33.52 18.48 3.72
C PRO A 450 -34.52 17.72 4.61
N GLN A 451 -34.39 16.39 4.68
CA GLN A 451 -35.22 15.50 5.49
C GLN A 451 -34.69 15.32 6.93
N GLY A 452 -33.54 15.88 7.23
CA GLY A 452 -32.85 15.78 8.53
C GLY A 452 -31.46 15.18 8.39
N ASP A 453 -30.73 15.20 9.49
CA ASP A 453 -29.35 14.74 9.53
C ASP A 453 -29.27 13.22 9.68
N THR A 454 -28.37 12.59 8.94
CA THR A 454 -28.10 11.15 9.01
C THR A 454 -26.73 10.90 9.59
N LEU A 455 -26.64 10.15 10.69
CA LEU A 455 -25.37 9.77 11.31
C LEU A 455 -24.58 8.88 10.37
N LEU A 456 -23.36 9.32 10.02
CA LEU A 456 -22.40 8.58 9.22
C LEU A 456 -21.41 7.83 10.10
N HIS A 457 -20.78 8.57 11.01
CA HIS A 457 -19.74 8.05 11.89
C HIS A 457 -19.87 8.61 13.30
N GLN A 458 -19.49 7.80 14.29
CA GLN A 458 -19.36 8.22 15.67
C GLN A 458 -18.19 7.51 16.33
N ARG A 459 -17.38 8.26 17.09
CA ARG A 459 -16.32 7.70 17.92
C ARG A 459 -16.08 8.56 19.16
N THR A 460 -15.77 7.91 20.29
CA THR A 460 -15.27 8.56 21.49
C THR A 460 -13.75 8.39 21.56
N PHE A 461 -13.05 9.49 21.73
CA PHE A 461 -11.59 9.57 21.83
C PHE A 461 -11.21 9.87 23.27
N SER A 462 -10.22 9.18 23.81
CA SER A 462 -9.73 9.37 25.18
C SER A 462 -8.32 9.98 25.18
N ALA A 463 -8.04 10.88 26.11
CA ALA A 463 -6.76 11.58 26.21
C ALA A 463 -5.53 10.66 26.42
N PRO A 464 -5.64 9.51 27.12
CA PRO A 464 -4.53 8.54 27.18
C PRO A 464 -4.13 7.96 25.82
N GLU A 465 -5.05 7.89 24.86
CA GLU A 465 -4.81 7.32 23.52
C GLU A 465 -4.60 8.40 22.45
N THR A 466 -5.34 9.52 22.55
CA THR A 466 -5.42 10.55 21.51
C THR A 466 -4.88 11.87 22.01
N ARG A 467 -3.87 12.39 21.34
CA ARG A 467 -3.24 13.68 21.63
C ARG A 467 -3.93 14.83 20.90
N SER A 468 -4.34 14.59 19.66
CA SER A 468 -4.96 15.61 18.80
C SER A 468 -6.01 15.04 17.87
N ILE A 469 -7.05 15.84 17.63
CA ILE A 469 -8.09 15.59 16.63
C ILE A 469 -8.15 16.80 15.71
N LYS A 470 -8.11 16.55 14.41
CA LYS A 470 -8.32 17.55 13.36
C LYS A 470 -9.59 17.21 12.61
N LEU A 471 -10.49 18.16 12.48
CA LEU A 471 -11.70 18.07 11.66
C LEU A 471 -11.51 18.92 10.42
N PHE A 472 -11.91 18.41 9.28
CA PHE A 472 -11.79 19.10 8.00
C PHE A 472 -13.16 19.11 7.32
N GLY A 473 -13.76 20.29 7.10
CA GLY A 473 -14.97 20.44 6.32
C GLY A 473 -14.75 20.06 4.87
N LEU A 474 -13.66 20.52 4.29
CA LEU A 474 -13.24 20.40 2.88
C LEU A 474 -14.07 21.27 1.97
N GLY A 475 -15.30 20.93 1.66
CA GLY A 475 -16.20 21.75 0.87
C GLY A 475 -17.67 21.58 1.29
N GLY A 476 -18.52 22.46 0.79
CA GLY A 476 -19.92 22.50 1.22
C GLY A 476 -20.17 23.58 2.28
N ASN A 477 -21.39 23.63 2.81
CA ASN A 477 -21.74 24.54 3.91
C ASN A 477 -21.86 23.72 5.20
N ASP A 478 -20.76 23.59 5.91
CA ASP A 478 -20.65 22.70 7.06
C ASP A 478 -21.13 23.32 8.37
N ALA A 479 -21.41 22.48 9.34
CA ALA A 479 -21.71 22.90 10.70
C ALA A 479 -20.82 22.17 11.70
N PHE A 480 -20.09 22.93 12.52
CA PHE A 480 -19.28 22.41 13.63
C PHE A 480 -19.93 22.81 14.95
N GLU A 481 -20.57 21.87 15.61
CA GLU A 481 -21.28 22.09 16.88
C GLU A 481 -20.42 21.56 18.04
N LEU A 482 -20.05 22.46 18.96
CA LEU A 482 -19.27 22.14 20.16
C LEU A 482 -20.23 22.07 21.37
N ARG A 483 -20.45 20.86 21.92
CA ARG A 483 -21.34 20.64 23.07
C ARG A 483 -20.56 20.49 24.38
N GLY A 484 -20.85 21.36 25.32
CA GLY A 484 -20.14 21.43 26.60
C GLY A 484 -18.75 22.06 26.44
N GLU A 485 -17.87 21.88 27.44
CA GLU A 485 -16.48 22.31 27.33
C GLU A 485 -15.67 21.19 26.65
N PRO A 486 -15.49 21.26 25.32
CA PRO A 486 -14.73 20.22 24.63
C PRO A 486 -13.29 20.33 25.07
N THR A 487 -12.68 19.25 25.29
CA THR A 487 -11.24 19.12 25.14
C THR A 487 -10.38 18.76 26.32
N GLY A 488 -10.77 18.83 27.55
CA GLY A 488 -9.86 18.34 28.57
C GLY A 488 -8.37 18.42 28.21
N ARG A 489 -7.77 17.28 27.82
CA ARG A 489 -6.36 17.17 27.43
C ARG A 489 -6.12 17.02 25.92
N ILE A 490 -7.16 16.76 25.12
CA ILE A 490 -7.04 16.54 23.66
C ILE A 490 -7.00 17.89 22.94
N ARG A 491 -6.08 18.09 22.03
CA ARG A 491 -6.07 19.28 21.15
C ARG A 491 -7.07 19.07 20.02
N LEU A 492 -7.93 20.07 19.79
CA LEU A 492 -8.90 20.09 18.70
C LEU A 492 -8.53 21.19 17.70
N SER A 493 -8.44 20.83 16.44
CA SER A 493 -8.29 21.78 15.33
C SER A 493 -9.46 21.60 14.37
N ILE A 494 -10.09 22.70 13.98
CA ILE A 494 -11.14 22.73 12.97
C ILE A 494 -10.61 23.49 11.77
N TYR A 495 -10.67 22.87 10.62
CA TYR A 495 -10.41 23.47 9.31
C TYR A 495 -11.76 23.50 8.61
N ASP A 496 -12.36 24.69 8.51
CA ASP A 496 -13.72 24.86 8.00
C ASP A 496 -13.83 24.42 6.52
N GLY A 497 -12.89 24.79 5.70
CA GLY A 497 -12.88 24.44 4.29
C GLY A 497 -13.40 25.56 3.40
N SER A 498 -13.94 25.20 2.22
CA SER A 498 -14.57 26.15 1.31
C SER A 498 -16.10 26.09 1.44
N GLY A 499 -16.73 27.24 1.59
CA GLY A 499 -18.19 27.35 1.76
C GLY A 499 -18.57 28.39 2.80
N GLN A 500 -19.85 28.42 3.16
CA GLN A 500 -20.35 29.26 4.25
C GLN A 500 -20.62 28.39 5.46
N ASP A 501 -19.65 28.33 6.37
CA ASP A 501 -19.65 27.40 7.46
C ASP A 501 -20.19 28.03 8.76
N LEU A 502 -20.78 27.17 9.59
CA LEU A 502 -21.28 27.56 10.92
C LEU A 502 -20.44 26.83 11.98
N ILE A 503 -19.76 27.60 12.83
CA ILE A 503 -19.07 27.05 14.00
C ILE A 503 -19.70 27.62 15.26
N GLU A 504 -20.35 26.77 16.05
CA GLU A 504 -21.12 27.21 17.23
C GLU A 504 -20.86 26.35 18.47
N ALA A 505 -21.00 26.97 19.64
CA ALA A 505 -20.97 26.28 20.93
C ALA A 505 -22.36 26.21 21.55
N SER A 506 -22.68 25.08 22.21
CA SER A 506 -23.95 24.88 22.91
C SER A 506 -23.69 24.32 24.34
N PRO A 507 -24.02 25.03 25.42
CA PRO A 507 -24.51 26.42 25.45
C PRO A 507 -23.40 27.42 25.08
N ALA A 508 -23.79 28.49 24.38
CA ALA A 508 -22.89 29.58 24.03
C ALA A 508 -22.91 30.70 25.10
N PRO A 509 -21.79 31.44 25.29
CA PRO A 509 -20.41 31.11 24.88
C PRO A 509 -19.76 30.06 25.82
N LEU A 510 -18.68 29.43 25.39
CA LEU A 510 -17.86 28.57 26.27
C LEU A 510 -17.41 29.40 27.50
N LYS A 511 -17.61 28.87 28.72
CA LYS A 511 -17.33 29.59 29.98
C LYS A 511 -15.82 29.87 30.18
N ARG A 512 -14.96 29.11 29.56
CA ARG A 512 -13.48 29.27 29.60
C ARG A 512 -12.91 29.33 28.19
N PRO A 513 -11.84 30.12 27.96
CA PRO A 513 -11.13 30.06 26.69
C PRO A 513 -10.65 28.63 26.46
N ALA A 514 -11.08 28.02 25.37
CA ALA A 514 -10.64 26.68 25.02
C ALA A 514 -9.17 26.77 24.53
N SER A 515 -8.22 26.76 25.47
CA SER A 515 -6.77 26.90 25.17
C SER A 515 -6.21 25.83 24.23
N ARG A 516 -7.00 24.80 23.92
CA ARG A 516 -6.63 23.68 23.06
C ARG A 516 -7.51 23.57 21.81
N LEU A 517 -8.39 24.54 21.57
CA LEU A 517 -9.15 24.67 20.34
C LEU A 517 -8.49 25.70 19.44
N THR A 518 -8.21 25.34 18.20
CA THR A 518 -7.79 26.25 17.14
C THR A 518 -8.74 26.09 15.96
N ILE A 519 -9.24 27.22 15.44
CA ILE A 519 -10.07 27.25 14.24
C ILE A 519 -9.26 27.91 13.13
N TYR A 520 -9.16 27.22 12.01
CA TYR A 520 -8.54 27.69 10.77
C TYR A 520 -9.68 28.08 9.83
N GLU A 521 -9.83 29.38 9.58
CA GLU A 521 -10.97 29.97 8.90
C GLU A 521 -10.61 30.40 7.49
N SER A 522 -11.44 30.02 6.49
CA SER A 522 -11.27 30.38 5.07
C SER A 522 -11.60 31.83 4.77
N GLY A 523 -12.49 32.45 5.55
CA GLY A 523 -12.95 33.82 5.33
C GLY A 523 -14.10 33.96 4.30
N ASP A 524 -14.73 32.87 3.88
CA ASP A 524 -15.77 32.81 2.85
C ASP A 524 -17.18 33.20 3.36
N GLY A 525 -17.27 34.00 4.42
CA GLY A 525 -18.54 34.46 4.99
C GLY A 525 -19.06 33.52 6.09
N ASN A 526 -18.18 32.88 6.79
CA ASN A 526 -18.45 31.95 7.88
C ASN A 526 -19.11 32.64 9.11
N THR A 527 -19.87 31.87 9.87
CA THR A 527 -20.50 32.30 11.10
C THR A 527 -19.89 31.62 12.31
N LEU A 528 -19.25 32.41 13.20
CA LEU A 528 -18.59 31.90 14.41
C LEU A 528 -19.36 32.36 15.68
N ARG A 529 -19.89 31.41 16.45
CA ARG A 529 -20.67 31.64 17.70
C ARG A 529 -20.07 30.86 18.88
N VAL A 530 -18.77 30.99 19.08
CA VAL A 530 -18.03 30.11 20.04
C VAL A 530 -17.47 30.83 21.25
N GLY A 531 -17.39 32.17 21.22
CA GLY A 531 -16.76 32.97 22.28
C GLY A 531 -15.30 33.26 22.04
N LYS A 532 -14.47 33.35 23.11
CA LYS A 532 -13.03 33.60 22.96
C LYS A 532 -12.25 32.30 22.69
N PHE A 533 -11.63 32.18 21.53
CA PHE A 533 -10.80 31.06 21.12
C PHE A 533 -9.67 31.55 20.18
N LYS A 534 -8.74 30.67 19.84
CA LYS A 534 -7.66 30.98 18.89
C LYS A 534 -8.18 30.79 17.48
N THR A 535 -8.18 31.86 16.69
CA THR A 535 -8.40 31.83 15.24
C THR A 535 -7.08 31.97 14.52
N GLU A 536 -6.85 31.20 13.49
CA GLU A 536 -5.78 31.40 12.54
C GLU A 536 -6.38 31.62 11.15
N ALA A 537 -5.92 32.66 10.47
CA ALA A 537 -6.37 32.93 9.13
C ALA A 537 -5.94 31.80 8.18
N TYR A 538 -6.84 31.45 7.30
CA TYR A 538 -6.59 30.53 6.21
C TYR A 538 -5.49 31.05 5.28
N GLN A 539 -4.59 30.18 4.95
CA GLN A 539 -3.64 30.42 3.85
C GLN A 539 -4.17 29.69 2.60
N PRO A 540 -4.47 30.40 1.49
CA PRO A 540 -5.05 29.78 0.29
C PRO A 540 -4.26 28.62 -0.33
N GLN A 541 -3.01 28.45 0.07
CA GLN A 541 -2.14 27.35 -0.38
C GLN A 541 -2.09 26.20 0.62
N ALA A 542 -2.80 26.29 1.74
CA ALA A 542 -2.86 25.20 2.70
C ALA A 542 -3.64 24.03 2.13
N GLN A 543 -2.97 22.91 1.98
CA GLN A 543 -3.52 21.68 1.37
C GLN A 543 -4.61 21.01 2.21
N GLU A 544 -4.95 21.57 3.34
CA GLU A 544 -5.98 21.08 4.25
C GLU A 544 -7.40 21.55 3.93
N PHE A 545 -7.57 22.55 3.06
CA PHE A 545 -8.83 23.27 2.94
C PHE A 545 -9.82 22.72 1.92
N ASP A 546 -9.37 21.93 0.97
CA ASP A 546 -10.23 21.29 -0.01
C ASP A 546 -9.87 19.81 -0.22
N ALA A 547 -10.77 19.08 -0.90
CA ALA A 547 -10.58 17.66 -1.15
C ALA A 547 -9.35 17.37 -2.03
N ALA A 548 -9.05 18.23 -3.00
CA ALA A 548 -7.88 18.04 -3.88
C ALA A 548 -6.57 18.21 -3.10
N GLY A 549 -6.48 19.24 -2.26
CA GLY A 549 -5.34 19.46 -1.36
C GLY A 549 -5.19 18.36 -0.32
N TRP A 550 -6.30 17.86 0.24
CA TRP A 550 -6.30 16.70 1.14
C TRP A 550 -5.68 15.48 0.47
N LEU A 551 -6.13 15.12 -0.75
CA LEU A 551 -5.56 14.01 -1.52
C LEU A 551 -4.07 14.19 -1.79
N LEU A 552 -3.65 15.40 -2.16
CA LEU A 552 -2.25 15.72 -2.45
C LEU A 552 -1.38 15.60 -1.19
N ARG A 553 -1.82 16.14 -0.05
CA ARG A 553 -1.11 16.06 1.22
C ARG A 553 -0.91 14.62 1.67
N HIS A 554 -1.93 13.79 1.51
CA HIS A 554 -1.91 12.38 1.88
C HIS A 554 -1.35 11.46 0.80
N ARG A 555 -0.96 12.00 -0.37
CA ARG A 555 -0.45 11.22 -1.51
C ARG A 555 -1.42 10.13 -1.97
N LEU A 556 -2.71 10.46 -2.04
CA LEU A 556 -3.81 9.56 -2.41
C LEU A 556 -4.41 9.87 -3.79
N TYR A 557 -3.64 10.40 -4.73
CA TYR A 557 -4.05 10.85 -6.07
C TYR A 557 -3.62 9.90 -7.19
#